data_4bc73cc1e856427cace0c6c5d346a036
#
_entry.id   4bc73cc1e856427cace0c6c5d346a036
#
_cell.length_a   1.000
_cell.length_b   1.000
_cell.length_c   1.000
_cell.angle_alpha   90.00
_cell.angle_beta   90.00
_cell.angle_gamma   90.00
#
_symmetry.space_group_name_H-M   'P 1'
#
loop_
_entity.id
_entity.type
_entity.pdbx_description
1 polymer ?
#
loop_
_entity_poly.entity_id
_entity_poly.type
_entity_poly.pdbx_seq_one_letter_code
_entity_poly.pdbx_strand_id
1 'polypeptide(L)'
;MPSASGKGRASRRALTARSLVALMAMGAAAAVGTSVVSCSNQGSDQGVPAGVTLRPIDGGTDYFAHLSPRSAWMDDHILLGAWLEQPLNATEVGYDRATGDNIYWSLAGSPAPTPDCGGSPCRADYNVIRRGGMHVAAPDTDATSGSETVAYEGSDEADMKYGPGWAGWNKKYDTTVSSWNSCTPPQDKHGQCGYTVANWYYSGAPASLGSPGYPVAHTVKHQGYGKGVLFWETTAQAAKFMKFSDILSADSYWMTDPDLNDPSQGGCALFPKSPVICKDYGGSGLTNAQRALPANYAYNVTRLEQLQALNGPSKPVIADIETGCPFSKNDCTTPPAMTAAAWHSLIAGARGILWFQHNFGGPCFDFRSIIDGSNSASNMYNCQQTPGVTLHDMVVALTRFNKEVTSLNTVLLAPFANHYVTANGDVSYMAKYSNGAFYVFAGSGQPGKPPRPGQKVTFHLAGAPDTTVTVVNEHRTLRVVHGEFTDTFADANAVHIYQVG
;
A
#
# COMPACT_ATOMS: atom_id res chain seq x y z
N MET A 1 -29.71 -19.83 -53.38
CA MET A 1 -31.12 -19.77 -53.86
C MET A 1 -31.93 -20.80 -53.09
N PRO A 2 -33.17 -20.52 -52.72
CA PRO A 2 -33.74 -19.34 -52.03
C PRO A 2 -34.46 -19.76 -50.73
N SER A 3 -34.72 -18.87 -49.89
CA SER A 3 -35.96 -18.12 -49.45
C SER A 3 -36.69 -18.88 -48.33
N ALA A 4 -37.43 -18.34 -47.42
CA ALA A 4 -38.04 -17.05 -47.18
C ALA A 4 -38.50 -16.99 -45.70
N SER A 5 -38.44 -15.88 -45.10
CA SER A 5 -39.49 -14.96 -44.56
C SER A 5 -40.44 -15.53 -43.49
N GLY A 6 -40.53 -14.78 -42.39
CA GLY A 6 -41.61 -14.86 -41.43
C GLY A 6 -41.57 -13.62 -40.50
N LYS A 7 -42.31 -12.57 -40.93
CA LYS A 7 -42.59 -11.36 -40.13
C LYS A 7 -43.69 -11.66 -39.11
N GLY A 8 -43.50 -11.26 -37.88
CA GLY A 8 -44.52 -11.20 -36.84
C GLY A 8 -44.45 -9.86 -36.09
N ARG A 9 -45.34 -8.93 -36.44
CA ARG A 9 -45.62 -7.65 -35.76
C ARG A 9 -46.65 -7.88 -34.65
N ALA A 10 -46.42 -7.27 -33.52
CA ALA A 10 -47.42 -6.68 -32.61
C ALA A 10 -46.76 -6.39 -31.25
N SER A 11 -47.00 -5.42 -30.47
CA SER A 11 -47.74 -4.15 -30.52
C SER A 11 -47.29 -3.36 -29.29
N ARG A 12 -47.24 -2.06 -29.47
CA ARG A 12 -46.94 -1.07 -28.41
C ARG A 12 -48.03 -1.11 -27.34
N ARG A 13 -47.62 -1.06 -26.08
CA ARG A 13 -48.35 -0.31 -25.02
C ARG A 13 -47.38 0.48 -24.20
N ALA A 14 -47.48 1.78 -24.32
CA ALA A 14 -46.92 2.76 -23.42
C ALA A 14 -47.73 2.75 -22.12
N LEU A 15 -47.03 2.79 -20.99
CA LEU A 15 -47.61 3.22 -19.73
C LEU A 15 -46.65 4.21 -19.09
N THR A 16 -47.06 5.43 -19.10
CA THR A 16 -46.57 6.55 -18.34
C THR A 16 -46.91 6.35 -16.86
N ALA A 17 -45.93 6.46 -16.00
CA ALA A 17 -46.17 6.77 -14.59
C ALA A 17 -44.99 7.54 -14.01
N ARG A 18 -45.15 8.80 -13.93
CA ARG A 18 -44.97 9.80 -12.87
C ARG A 18 -43.93 9.52 -11.79
N SER A 19 -43.06 10.49 -11.72
CA SER A 19 -42.19 10.89 -10.62
C SER A 19 -42.81 10.75 -9.23
N LEU A 20 -42.05 10.16 -8.31
CA LEU A 20 -42.12 10.49 -6.89
C LEU A 20 -40.71 10.61 -6.35
N VAL A 21 -40.35 11.85 -6.06
CA VAL A 21 -39.24 12.21 -5.20
C VAL A 21 -39.67 11.86 -3.77
N ALA A 22 -38.89 11.01 -3.10
CA ALA A 22 -38.99 10.86 -1.66
C ALA A 22 -37.62 11.02 -1.05
N LEU A 23 -37.36 12.18 -0.53
CA LEU A 23 -36.41 12.46 0.51
C LEU A 23 -36.79 11.60 1.74
N MET A 24 -35.88 10.80 2.25
CA MET A 24 -35.88 10.42 3.65
C MET A 24 -34.47 10.40 4.18
N ALA A 25 -34.19 11.37 4.96
CA ALA A 25 -33.11 11.45 5.91
C ALA A 25 -33.48 10.68 7.19
N MET A 26 -32.46 10.30 7.94
CA MET A 26 -32.46 9.87 9.34
C MET A 26 -33.00 8.47 9.65
N GLY A 27 -32.05 7.56 9.79
CA GLY A 27 -32.18 6.35 10.59
C GLY A 27 -31.16 6.38 11.74
N ALA A 28 -31.65 6.60 12.95
CA ALA A 28 -30.87 6.61 14.17
C ALA A 28 -30.23 5.23 14.40
N ALA A 29 -28.90 5.19 14.50
CA ALA A 29 -28.18 4.02 15.01
C ALA A 29 -28.28 4.01 16.53
N ALA A 30 -28.91 3.00 17.06
CA ALA A 30 -28.93 2.71 18.49
C ALA A 30 -27.52 2.32 18.93
N ALA A 31 -26.94 3.12 19.80
CA ALA A 31 -25.69 2.82 20.49
C ALA A 31 -25.93 1.67 21.49
N VAL A 32 -25.40 0.50 21.20
CA VAL A 32 -25.20 -0.54 22.22
C VAL A 32 -23.86 -0.20 22.89
N GLY A 33 -23.95 0.39 24.07
CA GLY A 33 -22.80 0.68 24.91
C GLY A 33 -22.20 -0.59 25.47
N THR A 34 -21.09 -1.02 24.93
CA THR A 34 -20.12 -1.85 25.63
C THR A 34 -19.11 -0.91 26.27
N SER A 35 -19.18 -0.79 27.58
CA SER A 35 -18.17 -0.10 28.38
C SER A 35 -16.85 -0.87 28.29
N VAL A 36 -16.00 -0.44 27.38
CA VAL A 36 -14.58 -0.79 27.42
C VAL A 36 -13.96 0.14 28.46
N VAL A 37 -13.56 -0.43 29.59
CA VAL A 37 -12.73 0.29 30.58
C VAL A 37 -11.39 0.52 29.92
N SER A 38 -11.25 1.67 29.28
CA SER A 38 -9.96 2.21 28.89
C SER A 38 -9.25 2.66 30.16
N CYS A 39 -8.20 1.98 30.56
CA CYS A 39 -7.18 2.59 31.39
C CYS A 39 -6.49 3.67 30.57
N SER A 40 -7.06 4.87 30.55
CA SER A 40 -6.44 6.04 29.99
C SER A 40 -5.34 6.48 30.95
N ASN A 41 -4.08 6.32 30.54
CA ASN A 41 -3.04 7.22 30.96
C ASN A 41 -3.41 8.61 30.42
N GLN A 42 -4.18 9.37 31.19
CA GLN A 42 -4.44 10.77 30.95
C GLN A 42 -3.16 11.57 31.30
N GLY A 43 -2.20 11.55 30.39
CA GLY A 43 -1.31 12.70 30.22
C GLY A 43 -2.21 13.80 29.65
N SER A 44 -2.34 14.90 30.37
CA SER A 44 -3.16 16.04 30.06
C SER A 44 -3.05 16.43 28.57
N ASP A 45 -4.18 16.38 27.83
CA ASP A 45 -4.36 16.93 26.49
C ASP A 45 -4.29 18.48 26.48
N GLN A 46 -3.38 19.05 27.27
CA GLN A 46 -3.15 20.50 27.31
C GLN A 46 -2.56 20.91 25.96
N GLY A 47 -3.36 21.56 25.14
CA GLY A 47 -2.95 22.10 23.85
C GLY A 47 -3.74 21.58 22.65
N VAL A 48 -4.62 20.59 22.84
CA VAL A 48 -5.49 20.12 21.74
C VAL A 48 -6.75 20.99 21.67
N PRO A 49 -7.03 21.66 20.54
CA PRO A 49 -8.19 22.53 20.40
C PRO A 49 -9.51 21.77 20.49
N ALA A 50 -10.57 22.47 20.93
CA ALA A 50 -11.91 21.92 20.97
C ALA A 50 -12.36 21.44 19.57
N GLY A 51 -12.92 20.24 19.50
CA GLY A 51 -13.36 19.60 18.25
C GLY A 51 -12.29 18.78 17.53
N VAL A 52 -11.04 18.89 17.93
CA VAL A 52 -9.96 18.00 17.46
C VAL A 52 -9.99 16.70 18.26
N THR A 53 -9.90 15.57 17.58
CA THR A 53 -9.83 14.25 18.21
C THR A 53 -8.56 13.55 17.86
N LEU A 54 -7.88 12.99 18.86
CA LEU A 54 -6.67 12.20 18.65
C LEU A 54 -7.04 10.74 18.40
N ARG A 55 -6.71 10.22 17.23
CA ARG A 55 -6.91 8.82 16.84
C ARG A 55 -5.56 8.13 16.80
N PRO A 56 -5.37 7.00 17.49
CA PRO A 56 -4.15 6.21 17.35
C PRO A 56 -3.89 5.82 15.89
N ILE A 57 -2.64 5.51 15.58
CA ILE A 57 -2.27 4.86 14.32
C ILE A 57 -2.97 3.50 14.23
N ASP A 58 -3.14 3.00 13.02
CA ASP A 58 -3.85 1.75 12.79
C ASP A 58 -3.13 0.57 13.44
N GLY A 59 -3.91 -0.26 14.11
CA GLY A 59 -3.42 -1.28 15.03
C GLY A 59 -3.09 -0.78 16.45
N GLY A 60 -2.84 0.50 16.65
CA GLY A 60 -2.39 1.07 17.93
C GLY A 60 -0.86 1.09 18.09
N THR A 61 -0.39 1.60 19.22
CA THR A 61 1.03 1.87 19.49
C THR A 61 1.83 0.62 19.87
N ASP A 62 1.17 -0.42 20.33
CA ASP A 62 1.74 -1.67 20.85
C ASP A 62 1.16 -2.92 20.16
N TYR A 63 0.68 -2.73 18.95
CA TYR A 63 -0.01 -3.76 18.17
C TYR A 63 0.87 -5.00 17.98
N PHE A 64 2.08 -4.83 17.56
CA PHE A 64 3.00 -5.92 17.26
C PHE A 64 3.52 -6.60 18.53
N ALA A 65 3.71 -5.86 19.61
CA ALA A 65 4.09 -6.42 20.92
C ALA A 65 3.03 -7.38 21.47
N HIS A 66 1.74 -7.10 21.21
CA HIS A 66 0.65 -8.01 21.59
C HIS A 66 0.64 -9.31 20.75
N LEU A 67 1.14 -9.27 19.54
CA LEU A 67 1.18 -10.44 18.66
C LEU A 67 2.43 -11.30 18.92
N SER A 68 3.59 -10.69 19.07
CA SER A 68 4.85 -11.39 19.29
C SER A 68 5.92 -10.49 19.89
N PRO A 69 6.65 -10.94 20.93
CA PRO A 69 7.78 -10.17 21.47
C PRO A 69 8.86 -9.85 20.44
N ARG A 70 9.06 -10.69 19.42
CA ARG A 70 10.02 -10.41 18.33
C ARG A 70 9.57 -9.27 17.45
N SER A 71 8.26 -9.13 17.27
CA SER A 71 7.67 -8.13 16.40
C SER A 71 7.48 -6.77 17.10
N ALA A 72 7.69 -6.70 18.41
CA ALA A 72 7.55 -5.46 19.18
C ALA A 72 8.40 -4.31 18.63
N TRP A 73 9.55 -4.63 18.02
CA TRP A 73 10.37 -3.65 17.32
C TRP A 73 9.60 -2.82 16.28
N MET A 74 8.61 -3.43 15.61
CA MET A 74 7.79 -2.77 14.58
C MET A 74 6.84 -1.70 15.16
N ASP A 75 6.59 -1.71 16.48
CA ASP A 75 5.76 -0.70 17.12
C ASP A 75 6.44 0.68 17.15
N ASP A 76 7.76 0.70 17.24
CA ASP A 76 8.58 1.90 17.38
C ASP A 76 9.14 2.42 16.05
N HIS A 77 8.83 1.76 14.92
CA HIS A 77 9.45 2.07 13.63
C HIS A 77 8.40 2.19 12.51
N ILE A 78 8.55 3.20 11.67
CA ILE A 78 7.99 3.15 10.32
C ILE A 78 8.80 2.12 9.54
N LEU A 79 8.10 1.17 8.94
CA LEU A 79 8.73 0.05 8.25
C LEU A 79 9.15 0.51 6.84
N LEU A 80 10.44 0.44 6.56
CA LEU A 80 11.03 0.84 5.29
C LEU A 80 11.85 -0.34 4.78
N GLY A 81 11.46 -0.92 3.67
CA GLY A 81 12.17 -2.10 3.20
C GLY A 81 11.91 -2.49 1.77
N ALA A 82 12.77 -3.33 1.27
CA ALA A 82 12.70 -3.85 -0.08
C ALA A 82 12.07 -5.23 -0.14
N TRP A 83 11.33 -5.48 -1.21
CA TRP A 83 10.69 -6.75 -1.48
C TRP A 83 11.53 -7.62 -2.40
N LEU A 84 11.62 -8.90 -2.07
CA LEU A 84 12.34 -9.93 -2.84
C LEU A 84 13.84 -9.67 -3.04
N GLU A 85 14.51 -9.03 -2.11
CA GLU A 85 15.97 -8.97 -2.13
C GLU A 85 16.62 -10.25 -1.60
N GLN A 86 17.86 -10.47 -1.99
CA GLN A 86 18.65 -11.65 -1.62
C GLN A 86 19.99 -11.22 -1.02
N PRO A 87 20.02 -10.74 0.23
CA PRO A 87 21.26 -10.35 0.87
C PRO A 87 22.09 -11.58 1.21
N LEU A 88 23.21 -11.75 0.51
CA LEU A 88 24.10 -12.91 0.65
C LEU A 88 25.26 -12.64 1.60
N ASN A 89 25.63 -11.40 1.82
CA ASN A 89 26.81 -11.02 2.57
C ASN A 89 26.63 -9.66 3.29
N ALA A 90 27.59 -9.33 4.16
CA ALA A 90 27.53 -8.10 4.96
C ALA A 90 27.59 -6.81 4.12
N THR A 91 28.16 -6.86 2.92
CA THR A 91 28.25 -5.69 2.05
C THR A 91 26.88 -5.33 1.49
N GLU A 92 26.11 -6.31 1.04
CA GLU A 92 24.75 -6.12 0.54
C GLU A 92 23.81 -5.59 1.65
N VAL A 93 23.81 -6.22 2.82
CA VAL A 93 23.06 -5.69 3.98
C VAL A 93 23.53 -4.27 4.34
N GLY A 94 24.81 -3.97 4.17
CA GLY A 94 25.35 -2.62 4.39
C GLY A 94 24.83 -1.61 3.37
N TYR A 95 24.62 -2.01 2.14
CA TYR A 95 24.02 -1.18 1.10
C TYR A 95 22.56 -0.83 1.41
N ASP A 96 21.75 -1.82 1.78
CA ASP A 96 20.34 -1.60 2.09
C ASP A 96 20.17 -0.72 3.34
N ARG A 97 20.98 -0.93 4.36
CA ARG A 97 21.03 -0.02 5.50
C ARG A 97 21.46 1.39 5.13
N ALA A 98 22.35 1.54 4.16
CA ALA A 98 22.79 2.86 3.72
C ALA A 98 21.69 3.65 3.00
N THR A 99 20.75 2.95 2.36
CA THR A 99 19.53 3.57 1.83
C THR A 99 18.54 3.98 2.93
N GLY A 100 18.71 3.48 4.13
CA GLY A 100 17.80 3.71 5.27
C GLY A 100 16.71 2.65 5.40
N ASP A 101 16.81 1.55 4.66
CA ASP A 101 15.95 0.39 4.85
C ASP A 101 16.22 -0.26 6.21
N ASN A 102 15.19 -0.80 6.82
CA ASN A 102 15.25 -1.40 8.14
C ASN A 102 14.68 -2.83 8.20
N ILE A 103 14.02 -3.28 7.14
CA ILE A 103 13.40 -4.60 7.03
C ILE A 103 13.44 -5.10 5.60
N TYR A 104 13.62 -6.41 5.42
CA TYR A 104 13.37 -7.10 4.16
C TYR A 104 11.96 -7.70 4.15
N TRP A 105 11.25 -7.53 3.04
CA TRP A 105 9.94 -8.13 2.83
C TRP A 105 10.05 -9.27 1.83
N SER A 106 9.87 -10.51 2.29
CA SER A 106 10.09 -11.72 1.52
C SER A 106 11.49 -11.79 0.88
N LEU A 107 12.22 -12.80 1.19
CA LEU A 107 13.58 -12.98 0.64
C LEU A 107 13.52 -13.84 -0.61
N ALA A 108 14.17 -13.39 -1.67
CA ALA A 108 14.31 -14.19 -2.86
C ALA A 108 15.22 -15.40 -2.60
N GLY A 109 14.69 -16.57 -2.86
CA GLY A 109 15.50 -17.79 -3.00
C GLY A 109 15.66 -18.08 -4.48
N SER A 110 16.87 -17.95 -5.05
CA SER A 110 17.08 -18.44 -6.39
C SER A 110 17.12 -19.97 -6.36
N PRO A 111 16.20 -20.66 -7.03
CA PRO A 111 16.29 -22.10 -7.19
C PRO A 111 17.41 -22.52 -8.17
N ALA A 112 17.94 -21.57 -8.96
CA ALA A 112 19.00 -21.82 -9.91
C ALA A 112 20.38 -21.53 -9.30
N PRO A 113 21.39 -22.36 -9.60
CA PRO A 113 22.77 -22.03 -9.28
C PRO A 113 23.18 -20.71 -9.93
N THR A 114 23.75 -19.81 -9.15
CA THR A 114 24.30 -18.56 -9.68
C THR A 114 25.80 -18.51 -9.51
N PRO A 115 26.52 -17.78 -10.36
CA PRO A 115 27.99 -17.65 -10.23
C PRO A 115 28.41 -17.12 -8.86
N ASP A 116 27.60 -16.20 -8.29
CA ASP A 116 27.87 -15.55 -7.01
C ASP A 116 27.81 -16.51 -5.81
N CYS A 117 27.13 -17.65 -5.97
CA CYS A 117 27.05 -18.73 -4.97
C CYS A 117 27.87 -19.95 -5.35
N GLY A 118 28.91 -19.80 -6.19
CA GLY A 118 29.79 -20.88 -6.58
C GLY A 118 29.09 -22.02 -7.33
N GLY A 119 28.01 -21.71 -8.03
CA GLY A 119 27.19 -22.68 -8.75
C GLY A 119 26.19 -23.45 -7.89
N SER A 120 25.96 -23.05 -6.67
CA SER A 120 24.91 -23.57 -5.79
C SER A 120 23.69 -22.63 -5.78
N PRO A 121 22.48 -23.10 -5.39
CA PRO A 121 21.35 -22.23 -5.15
C PRO A 121 21.69 -21.18 -4.08
N CYS A 122 21.47 -19.93 -4.39
CA CYS A 122 21.64 -18.84 -3.43
C CYS A 122 20.46 -18.76 -2.48
N ARG A 123 20.76 -18.54 -1.21
CA ARG A 123 19.75 -18.19 -0.20
C ARG A 123 20.26 -17.03 0.63
N ALA A 124 19.37 -16.14 1.01
CA ALA A 124 19.68 -15.07 1.95
C ALA A 124 20.26 -15.64 3.26
N ASP A 125 21.24 -14.95 3.81
CA ASP A 125 21.86 -15.35 5.09
C ASP A 125 21.26 -14.57 6.25
N TYR A 126 20.32 -15.18 6.95
CA TYR A 126 19.68 -14.61 8.13
C TYR A 126 20.65 -14.16 9.22
N ASN A 127 21.81 -14.84 9.38
CA ASN A 127 22.82 -14.42 10.34
C ASN A 127 23.52 -13.14 9.90
N VAL A 128 23.66 -12.92 8.61
CA VAL A 128 24.23 -11.68 8.08
C VAL A 128 23.23 -10.54 8.28
N ILE A 129 21.96 -10.77 7.96
CA ILE A 129 20.86 -9.80 8.21
C ILE A 129 20.86 -9.37 9.68
N ARG A 130 20.86 -10.35 10.60
CA ARG A 130 20.87 -10.09 12.04
C ARG A 130 22.09 -9.28 12.47
N ARG A 131 23.31 -9.69 12.07
CA ARG A 131 24.54 -8.96 12.40
C ARG A 131 24.56 -7.56 11.78
N GLY A 132 23.92 -7.40 10.64
CA GLY A 132 23.72 -6.12 9.98
C GLY A 132 22.74 -5.21 10.71
N GLY A 133 21.96 -5.72 11.66
CA GLY A 133 20.94 -4.95 12.39
C GLY A 133 19.70 -4.64 11.56
N MET A 134 19.43 -5.47 10.53
CA MET A 134 18.21 -5.46 9.72
C MET A 134 17.24 -6.53 10.22
N HIS A 135 15.98 -6.33 9.93
CA HIS A 135 14.91 -7.29 10.20
C HIS A 135 14.38 -7.92 8.90
N VAL A 136 13.52 -8.94 9.06
CA VAL A 136 12.92 -9.62 7.91
C VAL A 136 11.48 -10.07 8.21
N ALA A 137 10.60 -9.83 7.26
CA ALA A 137 9.39 -10.60 7.09
C ALA A 137 9.75 -11.79 6.17
N ALA A 138 10.03 -12.93 6.78
CA ALA A 138 10.57 -14.08 6.08
C ALA A 138 9.52 -14.77 5.20
N PRO A 139 9.90 -15.41 4.08
CA PRO A 139 9.02 -16.35 3.41
C PRO A 139 8.46 -17.38 4.42
N ASP A 140 7.21 -17.69 4.30
CA ASP A 140 6.50 -18.60 5.24
C ASP A 140 7.06 -20.04 5.23
N THR A 141 7.78 -20.40 4.18
CA THR A 141 8.48 -21.68 4.06
C THR A 141 9.80 -21.76 4.84
N ASP A 142 10.29 -20.63 5.34
CA ASP A 142 11.58 -20.56 6.01
C ASP A 142 11.45 -20.77 7.51
N ALA A 143 12.07 -21.83 8.01
CA ALA A 143 12.18 -22.10 9.44
C ALA A 143 13.29 -21.24 10.04
N THR A 144 12.95 -19.99 10.41
CA THR A 144 13.90 -19.10 11.09
C THR A 144 13.64 -19.05 12.58
N SER A 145 14.71 -18.88 13.36
CA SER A 145 14.62 -18.80 14.82
C SER A 145 15.29 -17.55 15.39
N GLY A 146 15.84 -16.69 14.55
CA GLY A 146 16.60 -15.52 14.97
C GLY A 146 15.74 -14.31 15.29
N SER A 147 16.36 -13.32 15.95
CA SER A 147 15.69 -12.07 16.31
C SER A 147 15.47 -11.13 15.13
N GLU A 148 16.09 -11.40 13.99
CA GLU A 148 15.89 -10.69 12.74
C GLU A 148 14.50 -10.92 12.16
N THR A 149 13.92 -12.11 12.37
CA THR A 149 12.61 -12.46 11.84
C THR A 149 11.52 -11.89 12.73
N VAL A 150 10.81 -10.88 12.24
CA VAL A 150 9.75 -10.17 12.96
C VAL A 150 8.35 -10.45 12.41
N ALA A 151 8.27 -10.92 11.18
CA ALA A 151 7.02 -11.30 10.52
C ALA A 151 7.27 -12.42 9.51
N TYR A 152 6.19 -12.93 8.93
CA TYR A 152 6.24 -13.87 7.81
C TYR A 152 5.35 -13.40 6.67
N GLU A 153 5.83 -13.61 5.45
CA GLU A 153 5.05 -13.38 4.25
C GLU A 153 3.99 -14.45 4.07
N GLY A 154 2.81 -14.02 3.69
CA GLY A 154 1.72 -14.89 3.30
C GLY A 154 1.72 -15.21 1.80
N SER A 155 0.54 -15.49 1.28
CA SER A 155 0.38 -15.68 -0.15
C SER A 155 0.43 -14.34 -0.88
N ASP A 156 1.24 -14.30 -1.91
CA ASP A 156 1.27 -13.19 -2.83
C ASP A 156 0.03 -13.21 -3.74
N GLU A 157 -0.75 -12.13 -3.74
CA GLU A 157 -1.92 -11.91 -4.59
C GLU A 157 -2.95 -13.06 -4.62
N ALA A 158 -3.29 -13.64 -3.46
CA ALA A 158 -4.28 -14.72 -3.41
C ALA A 158 -5.64 -14.32 -4.00
N ASP A 159 -6.02 -13.06 -3.89
CA ASP A 159 -7.20 -12.45 -4.46
C ASP A 159 -7.17 -12.40 -5.99
N MET A 160 -5.99 -12.14 -6.57
CA MET A 160 -5.80 -12.15 -8.02
C MET A 160 -5.65 -13.55 -8.58
N LYS A 161 -4.75 -14.34 -7.99
CA LYS A 161 -4.38 -15.67 -8.50
C LYS A 161 -5.53 -16.65 -8.40
N TYR A 162 -6.33 -16.55 -7.35
CA TYR A 162 -7.37 -17.53 -7.06
C TYR A 162 -8.76 -16.91 -6.92
N GLY A 163 -8.82 -15.60 -6.70
CA GLY A 163 -10.04 -14.81 -6.60
C GLY A 163 -11.02 -15.28 -5.54
N PRO A 164 -12.23 -14.76 -5.55
CA PRO A 164 -13.33 -15.28 -4.76
C PRO A 164 -13.91 -16.58 -5.32
N GLY A 165 -13.40 -17.07 -6.47
CA GLY A 165 -13.71 -18.40 -7.02
C GLY A 165 -14.94 -18.49 -7.90
N TRP A 166 -15.41 -17.43 -8.51
CA TRP A 166 -16.49 -17.53 -9.49
C TRP A 166 -15.97 -17.95 -10.88
N ALA A 167 -16.80 -18.64 -11.65
CA ALA A 167 -16.39 -19.27 -12.92
C ALA A 167 -15.84 -18.29 -13.97
N GLY A 168 -16.25 -17.02 -13.96
CA GLY A 168 -15.74 -15.97 -14.84
C GLY A 168 -14.30 -15.57 -14.49
N TRP A 169 -13.95 -15.61 -13.23
CA TRP A 169 -12.62 -15.34 -12.74
C TRP A 169 -11.61 -16.36 -13.23
N ASN A 170 -11.89 -17.64 -13.02
CA ASN A 170 -11.02 -18.75 -13.40
C ASN A 170 -10.73 -18.79 -14.91
N LYS A 171 -11.66 -18.31 -15.75
CA LYS A 171 -11.42 -18.19 -17.19
C LYS A 171 -10.51 -17.04 -17.57
N LYS A 172 -10.50 -15.99 -16.78
CA LYS A 172 -9.74 -14.78 -17.08
C LYS A 172 -8.30 -14.88 -16.59
N TYR A 173 -8.10 -15.48 -15.44
CA TYR A 173 -6.80 -15.55 -14.77
C TYR A 173 -6.33 -17.00 -14.65
N ASP A 174 -6.42 -17.80 -15.68
CA ASP A 174 -6.04 -19.21 -15.76
C ASP A 174 -4.97 -19.60 -14.74
N THR A 175 -5.41 -19.67 -13.52
CA THR A 175 -4.60 -20.12 -12.43
C THR A 175 -4.49 -21.61 -12.60
N THR A 176 -3.47 -22.05 -13.31
CA THR A 176 -3.03 -23.43 -13.31
C THR A 176 -2.62 -23.78 -11.91
N VAL A 177 -3.60 -24.04 -11.13
CA VAL A 177 -3.51 -24.42 -9.76
C VAL A 177 -2.92 -25.82 -9.73
N SER A 178 -1.65 -25.94 -9.49
CA SER A 178 -0.98 -27.22 -9.34
C SER A 178 -0.68 -27.51 -7.87
N SER A 179 -0.92 -28.72 -7.45
CA SER A 179 -0.60 -29.22 -6.11
C SER A 179 -1.44 -28.65 -4.97
N TRP A 180 -0.91 -28.60 -3.79
CA TRP A 180 -1.57 -28.21 -2.53
C TRP A 180 -1.98 -26.73 -2.44
N ASN A 181 -1.39 -25.87 -3.25
CA ASN A 181 -1.83 -24.49 -3.42
C ASN A 181 -3.07 -24.39 -4.26
N SER A 182 -3.49 -25.50 -4.82
CA SER A 182 -4.44 -25.44 -5.88
C SER A 182 -5.83 -25.57 -5.33
N CYS A 183 -6.66 -24.63 -5.76
CA CYS A 183 -8.09 -24.70 -5.62
C CYS A 183 -8.65 -25.77 -6.52
N THR A 184 -8.19 -26.98 -6.40
CA THR A 184 -8.78 -28.10 -7.12
C THR A 184 -9.98 -28.64 -6.34
N PRO A 185 -11.13 -28.85 -6.95
CA PRO A 185 -12.17 -29.65 -6.37
C PRO A 185 -11.59 -31.00 -5.89
N PRO A 186 -11.90 -31.47 -4.67
CA PRO A 186 -13.02 -31.06 -3.83
C PRO A 186 -12.70 -29.99 -2.77
N GLN A 187 -11.50 -29.43 -2.72
CA GLN A 187 -11.10 -28.48 -1.68
C GLN A 187 -11.88 -27.17 -1.76
N ASP A 188 -12.29 -26.79 -2.96
CA ASP A 188 -13.13 -25.62 -3.14
C ASP A 188 -14.36 -25.89 -4.02
N LYS A 189 -15.34 -26.56 -3.45
CA LYS A 189 -16.62 -26.80 -4.11
C LYS A 189 -17.45 -25.53 -4.34
N HIS A 190 -17.07 -24.43 -3.74
CA HIS A 190 -17.85 -23.21 -3.68
C HIS A 190 -17.15 -22.00 -4.30
N GLY A 191 -16.03 -22.18 -4.95
CA GLY A 191 -15.30 -21.08 -5.59
C GLY A 191 -14.76 -20.06 -4.60
N GLN A 192 -14.23 -20.50 -3.47
CA GLN A 192 -13.66 -19.62 -2.44
C GLN A 192 -12.16 -19.78 -2.27
N CYS A 193 -11.50 -20.09 -3.35
CA CYS A 193 -10.13 -20.51 -3.38
C CYS A 193 -9.14 -19.50 -2.81
N GLY A 194 -9.25 -18.25 -3.18
CA GLY A 194 -8.40 -17.20 -2.65
C GLY A 194 -8.50 -17.10 -1.14
N TYR A 195 -9.69 -17.19 -0.60
CA TYR A 195 -9.89 -17.21 0.86
C TYR A 195 -9.26 -18.45 1.51
N THR A 196 -9.35 -19.60 0.86
CA THR A 196 -8.77 -20.84 1.36
C THR A 196 -7.26 -20.75 1.39
N VAL A 197 -6.66 -20.29 0.31
CA VAL A 197 -5.19 -20.11 0.20
C VAL A 197 -4.70 -19.07 1.22
N ALA A 198 -5.31 -17.89 1.27
CA ALA A 198 -4.94 -16.86 2.24
C ALA A 198 -5.06 -17.36 3.69
N ASN A 199 -6.11 -18.15 3.99
CA ASN A 199 -6.26 -18.75 5.31
C ASN A 199 -5.20 -19.80 5.61
N TRP A 200 -4.76 -20.59 4.63
CA TRP A 200 -3.69 -21.56 4.85
C TRP A 200 -2.39 -20.88 5.22
N TYR A 201 -2.06 -19.81 4.55
CA TYR A 201 -0.87 -19.00 4.90
C TYR A 201 -1.00 -18.35 6.27
N TYR A 202 -2.21 -17.97 6.65
CA TYR A 202 -2.46 -17.32 7.93
C TYR A 202 -2.53 -18.30 9.11
N SER A 203 -3.27 -19.39 8.97
CA SER A 203 -3.58 -20.33 10.06
C SER A 203 -2.89 -21.70 9.96
N GLY A 204 -2.15 -21.93 8.88
CA GLY A 204 -1.53 -23.22 8.56
C GLY A 204 -2.38 -24.09 7.64
N ALA A 205 -1.72 -24.72 6.66
CA ALA A 205 -2.37 -25.68 5.78
C ALA A 205 -2.62 -27.02 6.48
N PRO A 206 -3.72 -27.72 6.14
CA PRO A 206 -3.95 -29.07 6.67
C PRO A 206 -2.82 -30.02 6.28
N ALA A 207 -2.33 -30.80 7.23
CA ALA A 207 -1.27 -31.79 7.00
C ALA A 207 -1.60 -32.81 5.89
N SER A 208 -2.90 -33.04 5.64
CA SER A 208 -3.40 -33.92 4.58
C SER A 208 -3.06 -33.46 3.14
N LEU A 209 -2.59 -32.22 2.97
CA LEU A 209 -2.24 -31.69 1.66
C LEU A 209 -0.76 -31.86 1.31
N GLY A 210 0.04 -32.55 2.14
CA GLY A 210 1.47 -32.77 1.90
C GLY A 210 2.28 -31.48 1.94
N SER A 211 1.77 -30.44 2.55
CA SER A 211 2.43 -29.17 2.73
C SER A 211 3.73 -29.32 3.50
N PRO A 212 4.85 -28.76 3.07
CA PRO A 212 5.93 -28.44 3.98
C PRO A 212 5.32 -27.54 5.04
N GLY A 213 5.27 -27.98 6.30
CA GLY A 213 4.51 -27.30 7.35
C GLY A 213 4.76 -25.80 7.34
N TYR A 214 3.71 -25.03 7.09
CA TYR A 214 3.79 -23.59 7.30
C TYR A 214 4.10 -23.33 8.77
N PRO A 215 4.98 -22.38 9.08
CA PRO A 215 5.28 -22.06 10.46
C PRO A 215 3.98 -21.79 11.21
N VAL A 216 3.77 -22.56 12.24
CA VAL A 216 2.54 -22.59 13.00
C VAL A 216 2.30 -21.24 13.67
N ALA A 217 1.00 -20.88 13.76
CA ALA A 217 0.37 -19.98 14.70
C ALA A 217 1.31 -19.34 15.73
N HIS A 218 1.40 -18.04 15.78
CA HIS A 218 2.05 -17.11 16.72
C HIS A 218 3.07 -16.16 16.08
N THR A 219 3.11 -16.06 14.77
CA THR A 219 3.96 -15.11 14.10
C THR A 219 3.09 -14.11 13.36
N VAL A 220 3.51 -12.88 13.37
CA VAL A 220 2.87 -11.80 12.60
C VAL A 220 2.89 -12.17 11.11
N LYS A 221 1.76 -12.09 10.47
CA LYS A 221 1.59 -12.43 9.05
C LYS A 221 1.29 -11.20 8.23
N HIS A 222 2.07 -10.99 7.21
CA HIS A 222 1.80 -10.02 6.15
C HIS A 222 1.12 -10.72 4.97
N GLN A 223 0.17 -10.05 4.34
CA GLN A 223 -0.47 -10.48 3.10
C GLN A 223 -0.49 -9.33 2.11
N GLY A 224 0.12 -9.53 0.95
CA GLY A 224 0.00 -8.67 -0.20
C GLY A 224 -1.20 -9.05 -1.06
N TYR A 225 -2.04 -8.08 -1.38
CA TYR A 225 -3.20 -8.22 -2.24
C TYR A 225 -3.02 -7.42 -3.52
N GLY A 226 -3.60 -7.90 -4.60
CA GLY A 226 -3.50 -7.26 -5.89
C GLY A 226 -4.79 -6.56 -6.34
N LYS A 227 -4.99 -6.54 -7.64
CA LYS A 227 -6.14 -5.89 -8.30
C LYS A 227 -7.48 -6.50 -7.90
N GLY A 228 -7.51 -7.73 -7.41
CA GLY A 228 -8.72 -8.41 -6.94
C GLY A 228 -9.39 -7.58 -5.85
N VAL A 229 -8.73 -7.39 -4.73
CA VAL A 229 -9.20 -6.63 -3.58
C VAL A 229 -9.42 -5.16 -3.91
N LEU A 230 -8.55 -4.58 -4.73
CA LEU A 230 -8.62 -3.16 -5.06
C LEU A 230 -9.74 -2.83 -6.06
N PHE A 231 -9.96 -3.65 -7.09
CA PHE A 231 -10.80 -3.26 -8.23
C PHE A 231 -11.84 -4.29 -8.66
N TRP A 232 -11.55 -5.59 -8.56
CA TRP A 232 -12.36 -6.62 -9.23
C TRP A 232 -13.44 -7.23 -8.36
N GLU A 233 -13.24 -7.22 -7.07
CA GLU A 233 -14.15 -7.81 -6.11
C GLU A 233 -15.18 -6.80 -5.59
N THR A 234 -16.36 -7.31 -5.27
CA THR A 234 -17.30 -6.50 -4.49
C THR A 234 -16.68 -6.18 -3.12
N THR A 235 -17.09 -5.08 -2.52
CA THR A 235 -16.62 -4.70 -1.18
C THR A 235 -16.79 -5.83 -0.15
N ALA A 236 -17.89 -6.58 -0.24
CA ALA A 236 -18.14 -7.72 0.67
C ALA A 236 -17.20 -8.90 0.42
N GLN A 237 -16.79 -9.14 -0.81
CA GLN A 237 -15.81 -10.17 -1.17
C GLN A 237 -14.41 -9.76 -0.71
N ALA A 238 -13.96 -8.56 -1.10
CA ALA A 238 -12.65 -8.03 -0.74
C ALA A 238 -12.46 -7.96 0.78
N ALA A 239 -13.48 -7.52 1.52
CA ALA A 239 -13.41 -7.43 2.97
C ALA A 239 -13.17 -8.77 3.68
N LYS A 240 -13.51 -9.91 3.06
CA LYS A 240 -13.25 -11.23 3.67
C LYS A 240 -11.76 -11.54 3.75
N PHE A 241 -10.96 -11.07 2.80
CA PHE A 241 -9.52 -11.26 2.80
C PHE A 241 -8.84 -10.59 3.99
N MET A 242 -9.37 -9.49 4.48
CA MET A 242 -8.79 -8.73 5.60
C MET A 242 -8.65 -9.53 6.90
N LYS A 243 -9.27 -10.70 6.98
CA LYS A 243 -9.20 -11.59 8.15
C LYS A 243 -7.92 -12.45 8.19
N PHE A 244 -7.24 -12.60 7.07
CA PHE A 244 -6.16 -13.56 6.89
C PHE A 244 -4.76 -12.93 6.95
N SER A 245 -4.61 -11.85 7.69
CA SER A 245 -3.33 -11.17 7.89
C SER A 245 -3.34 -10.33 9.15
N ASP A 246 -2.16 -10.03 9.64
CA ASP A 246 -1.91 -9.05 10.70
C ASP A 246 -1.39 -7.74 10.14
N ILE A 247 -0.72 -7.78 9.00
CA ILE A 247 -0.26 -6.64 8.22
C ILE A 247 -0.82 -6.78 6.80
N LEU A 248 -1.33 -5.69 6.26
CA LEU A 248 -1.95 -5.63 4.94
C LEU A 248 -1.10 -4.80 3.98
N SER A 249 -0.97 -5.24 2.74
CA SER A 249 -0.53 -4.39 1.64
C SER A 249 -1.36 -4.65 0.38
N ALA A 250 -1.20 -3.79 -0.62
CA ALA A 250 -1.78 -4.02 -1.94
C ALA A 250 -0.89 -3.43 -3.03
N ASP A 251 -0.46 -4.28 -3.92
CA ASP A 251 0.57 -4.07 -4.92
C ASP A 251 0.05 -3.61 -6.29
N SER A 252 -0.93 -2.72 -6.31
CA SER A 252 -1.33 -2.11 -7.58
C SER A 252 -0.39 -0.96 -7.94
N TYR A 253 0.38 -1.16 -9.00
CA TYR A 253 1.45 -0.28 -9.42
C TYR A 253 0.98 0.76 -10.44
N TRP A 254 0.50 1.88 -9.95
CA TRP A 254 -0.16 2.91 -10.76
C TRP A 254 0.73 3.54 -11.82
N MET A 255 2.03 3.65 -11.58
CA MET A 255 2.95 4.28 -12.54
C MET A 255 3.43 3.32 -13.61
N THR A 256 3.62 2.05 -13.27
CA THR A 256 4.35 1.12 -14.13
C THR A 256 3.53 -0.02 -14.72
N ASP A 257 2.32 -0.29 -14.20
CA ASP A 257 1.44 -1.32 -14.73
C ASP A 257 0.49 -0.73 -15.81
N PRO A 258 0.77 -0.96 -17.11
CA PRO A 258 -0.07 -0.44 -18.18
C PRO A 258 -1.46 -1.08 -18.22
N ASP A 259 -1.62 -2.26 -17.63
CA ASP A 259 -2.89 -2.99 -17.62
C ASP A 259 -3.96 -2.26 -16.79
N LEU A 260 -3.57 -1.38 -15.88
CA LEU A 260 -4.51 -0.53 -15.15
C LEU A 260 -5.31 0.43 -16.06
N ASN A 261 -4.85 0.68 -17.26
CA ASN A 261 -5.60 1.43 -18.28
C ASN A 261 -6.62 0.58 -19.02
N ASP A 262 -6.44 -0.75 -19.00
CA ASP A 262 -7.34 -1.67 -19.67
C ASP A 262 -8.59 -1.91 -18.80
N PRO A 263 -9.78 -1.51 -19.29
CA PRO A 263 -11.03 -1.78 -18.60
C PRO A 263 -11.26 -3.27 -18.28
N SER A 264 -10.61 -4.17 -19.03
CA SER A 264 -10.73 -5.62 -18.81
C SER A 264 -9.82 -6.16 -17.73
N GLN A 265 -8.74 -5.42 -17.35
CA GLN A 265 -7.69 -5.88 -16.45
C GLN A 265 -7.77 -5.23 -15.06
N GLY A 266 -8.36 -4.10 -14.95
CA GLY A 266 -8.42 -3.37 -13.68
C GLY A 266 -9.11 -2.04 -13.86
N GLY A 267 -9.48 -1.75 -15.08
CA GLY A 267 -10.10 -0.49 -15.40
C GLY A 267 -11.53 -0.39 -14.90
N CYS A 268 -11.93 0.81 -14.76
CA CYS A 268 -13.20 1.28 -14.26
C CYS A 268 -14.44 0.72 -14.93
N ALA A 269 -14.30 0.14 -16.13
CA ALA A 269 -15.44 -0.39 -16.90
C ALA A 269 -15.92 -1.77 -16.43
N LEU A 270 -15.08 -2.55 -15.76
CA LEU A 270 -15.47 -3.90 -15.29
C LEU A 270 -16.37 -3.85 -14.06
N PHE A 271 -16.24 -2.81 -13.26
CA PHE A 271 -16.97 -2.66 -12.02
C PHE A 271 -17.51 -1.25 -11.87
N PRO A 272 -18.64 -0.93 -12.52
CA PRO A 272 -19.26 0.40 -12.40
C PRO A 272 -19.71 0.74 -10.98
N LYS A 273 -19.57 -0.17 -10.03
CA LYS A 273 -19.79 0.01 -8.59
C LYS A 273 -18.50 0.09 -7.81
N SER A 274 -17.38 -0.03 -8.44
CA SER A 274 -16.06 0.09 -7.86
C SER A 274 -15.65 1.54 -7.73
N PRO A 275 -14.57 1.79 -7.04
CA PRO A 275 -14.39 2.99 -6.26
C PRO A 275 -14.37 4.28 -7.04
N VAL A 276 -14.41 5.34 -6.30
CA VAL A 276 -14.48 6.76 -6.66
C VAL A 276 -13.67 7.16 -7.90
N ILE A 277 -12.47 6.62 -8.09
CA ILE A 277 -11.59 6.90 -9.23
C ILE A 277 -12.25 6.54 -10.57
N CYS A 278 -12.84 5.38 -10.66
CA CYS A 278 -13.46 4.90 -11.88
C CYS A 278 -14.73 5.67 -12.26
N LYS A 279 -15.48 6.10 -11.26
CA LYS A 279 -16.68 6.90 -11.45
C LYS A 279 -16.37 8.27 -12.06
N ASP A 280 -15.26 8.87 -11.63
CA ASP A 280 -14.89 10.22 -12.04
C ASP A 280 -14.39 10.30 -13.49
N TYR A 281 -13.98 9.16 -14.07
CA TYR A 281 -13.49 9.06 -15.45
C TYR A 281 -14.48 8.41 -16.43
N GLY A 282 -15.74 8.27 -16.05
CA GLY A 282 -16.81 7.83 -16.95
C GLY A 282 -16.72 6.37 -17.45
N GLY A 283 -15.91 5.54 -16.81
CA GLY A 283 -15.78 4.12 -17.15
C GLY A 283 -15.02 3.83 -18.45
N SER A 284 -14.35 4.82 -19.05
CA SER A 284 -13.61 4.66 -20.31
C SER A 284 -12.14 4.24 -20.16
N GLY A 285 -11.72 3.89 -18.96
CA GLY A 285 -10.31 3.63 -18.63
C GLY A 285 -9.56 4.92 -18.24
N LEU A 286 -8.35 4.75 -17.69
CA LEU A 286 -7.48 5.87 -17.35
C LEU A 286 -6.56 6.17 -18.51
N THR A 287 -6.27 7.45 -18.74
CA THR A 287 -5.11 7.82 -19.57
C THR A 287 -3.82 7.48 -18.79
N ASN A 288 -2.70 7.33 -19.50
CA ASN A 288 -1.40 7.11 -18.84
C ASN A 288 -1.07 8.22 -17.82
N ALA A 289 -1.38 9.47 -18.15
CA ALA A 289 -1.15 10.59 -17.25
C ALA A 289 -2.00 10.54 -15.97
N GLN A 290 -3.23 10.05 -16.08
CA GLN A 290 -4.12 9.88 -14.92
C GLN A 290 -3.72 8.66 -14.08
N ARG A 291 -3.29 7.57 -14.73
CA ARG A 291 -2.80 6.38 -14.07
C ARG A 291 -1.53 6.68 -13.27
N ALA A 292 -0.58 7.39 -13.86
CA ALA A 292 0.73 7.66 -13.27
C ALA A 292 0.75 8.77 -12.20
N LEU A 293 -0.40 9.16 -11.65
CA LEU A 293 -0.44 10.15 -10.58
C LEU A 293 0.05 9.55 -9.25
N PRO A 294 1.03 10.15 -8.58
CA PRO A 294 1.50 9.71 -7.27
C PRO A 294 0.38 9.61 -6.23
N ALA A 295 -0.58 10.53 -6.28
CA ALA A 295 -1.73 10.54 -5.37
C ALA A 295 -2.60 9.27 -5.44
N ASN A 296 -2.54 8.49 -6.53
CA ASN A 296 -3.30 7.25 -6.65
C ASN A 296 -2.85 6.19 -5.63
N TYR A 297 -1.60 6.22 -5.17
CA TYR A 297 -1.11 5.26 -4.17
C TYR A 297 -1.83 5.40 -2.81
N ALA A 298 -2.33 6.58 -2.48
CA ALA A 298 -3.20 6.76 -1.32
C ALA A 298 -4.48 5.91 -1.41
N TYR A 299 -4.95 5.59 -2.62
CA TYR A 299 -6.12 4.73 -2.81
C TYR A 299 -5.87 3.30 -2.33
N ASN A 300 -4.69 2.72 -2.60
CA ASN A 300 -4.37 1.36 -2.14
C ASN A 300 -4.53 1.27 -0.62
N VAL A 301 -3.96 2.23 0.10
CA VAL A 301 -4.05 2.31 1.56
C VAL A 301 -5.49 2.53 2.03
N THR A 302 -6.16 3.57 1.54
CA THR A 302 -7.53 3.90 2.00
C THR A 302 -8.54 2.81 1.65
N ARG A 303 -8.33 2.07 0.57
CA ARG A 303 -9.19 0.92 0.22
C ARG A 303 -9.05 -0.19 1.24
N LEU A 304 -7.82 -0.55 1.62
CA LEU A 304 -7.58 -1.56 2.66
C LEU A 304 -8.15 -1.12 4.01
N GLU A 305 -7.98 0.15 4.38
CA GLU A 305 -8.56 0.75 5.58
C GLU A 305 -10.10 0.61 5.62
N GLN A 306 -10.76 0.95 4.52
CA GLN A 306 -12.20 0.82 4.38
C GLN A 306 -12.67 -0.64 4.47
N LEU A 307 -11.93 -1.56 3.87
CA LEU A 307 -12.28 -2.97 3.87
C LEU A 307 -12.13 -3.62 5.24
N GLN A 308 -11.06 -3.32 5.96
CA GLN A 308 -10.85 -3.86 7.29
C GLN A 308 -11.84 -3.31 8.31
N ALA A 309 -12.24 -2.05 8.21
CA ALA A 309 -13.25 -1.44 9.07
C ALA A 309 -14.61 -2.18 9.06
N LEU A 310 -14.89 -2.98 8.03
CA LEU A 310 -16.07 -3.83 7.95
C LEU A 310 -15.95 -5.14 8.74
N ASN A 311 -14.76 -5.52 9.18
CA ASN A 311 -14.50 -6.84 9.75
C ASN A 311 -13.83 -6.82 11.13
N GLY A 312 -13.52 -5.69 11.68
CA GLY A 312 -12.87 -5.62 13.00
C GLY A 312 -12.00 -4.37 13.19
N PRO A 313 -11.11 -4.42 14.16
CA PRO A 313 -10.20 -3.32 14.44
C PRO A 313 -9.23 -3.11 13.28
N SER A 314 -8.78 -1.87 13.14
CA SER A 314 -7.76 -1.50 12.16
C SER A 314 -6.45 -2.24 12.41
N LYS A 315 -5.77 -2.59 11.33
CA LYS A 315 -4.46 -3.25 11.31
C LYS A 315 -3.48 -2.37 10.53
N PRO A 316 -2.18 -2.49 10.77
CA PRO A 316 -1.18 -1.78 9.98
C PRO A 316 -1.30 -2.09 8.48
N VAL A 317 -1.26 -1.05 7.65
CA VAL A 317 -1.18 -1.15 6.20
C VAL A 317 0.20 -0.68 5.76
N ILE A 318 0.83 -1.43 4.85
CA ILE A 318 2.08 -1.08 4.19
C ILE A 318 1.78 -0.75 2.74
N ALA A 319 2.49 0.21 2.18
CA ALA A 319 2.30 0.61 0.79
C ALA A 319 3.43 0.08 -0.09
N ASP A 320 3.07 -0.60 -1.15
CA ASP A 320 3.97 -1.13 -2.17
C ASP A 320 4.23 -0.04 -3.21
N ILE A 321 5.50 0.34 -3.39
CA ILE A 321 5.93 1.43 -4.28
C ILE A 321 7.04 0.92 -5.19
N GLU A 322 6.85 1.03 -6.51
CA GLU A 322 7.85 0.64 -7.48
C GLU A 322 9.03 1.60 -7.56
N THR A 323 10.23 1.04 -7.74
CA THR A 323 11.49 1.80 -7.78
C THR A 323 12.14 1.87 -9.17
N GLY A 324 11.44 1.48 -10.21
CA GLY A 324 12.02 1.47 -11.55
C GLY A 324 11.00 1.18 -12.64
N CYS A 325 11.29 0.20 -13.48
CA CYS A 325 10.47 -0.24 -14.60
C CYS A 325 10.15 -1.74 -14.47
N PRO A 326 9.41 -2.18 -13.46
CA PRO A 326 9.27 -3.61 -13.15
C PRO A 326 8.55 -4.41 -14.24
N PHE A 327 7.65 -3.81 -15.00
CA PHE A 327 6.84 -4.52 -16.00
C PHE A 327 7.25 -4.22 -17.42
N SER A 328 7.60 -2.97 -17.74
CA SER A 328 7.90 -2.54 -19.10
C SER A 328 8.91 -1.40 -19.09
N LYS A 329 9.86 -1.47 -20.02
CA LYS A 329 10.82 -0.37 -20.22
C LYS A 329 10.18 0.97 -20.64
N ASN A 330 8.92 0.96 -21.03
CA ASN A 330 8.19 2.16 -21.44
C ASN A 330 7.36 2.75 -20.30
N ASP A 331 7.14 2.00 -19.23
CA ASP A 331 6.34 2.38 -18.07
C ASP A 331 7.24 2.35 -16.84
N CYS A 332 7.94 3.45 -16.61
CA CYS A 332 8.90 3.59 -15.53
C CYS A 332 8.47 4.72 -14.59
N THR A 333 8.74 4.54 -13.32
CA THR A 333 8.61 5.65 -12.37
C THR A 333 9.80 6.60 -12.48
N THR A 334 9.65 7.78 -11.90
CA THR A 334 10.73 8.77 -11.76
C THR A 334 11.02 9.02 -10.29
N PRO A 335 12.23 9.46 -9.90
CA PRO A 335 12.55 9.71 -8.50
C PRO A 335 11.56 10.63 -7.78
N PRO A 336 11.11 11.78 -8.34
CA PRO A 336 10.10 12.62 -7.70
C PRO A 336 8.74 11.93 -7.58
N ALA A 337 8.29 11.20 -8.61
CA ALA A 337 7.00 10.51 -8.58
C ALA A 337 6.99 9.35 -7.57
N MET A 338 8.07 8.57 -7.50
CA MET A 338 8.27 7.50 -6.52
C MET A 338 8.16 8.02 -5.09
N THR A 339 8.91 9.07 -4.75
CA THR A 339 8.89 9.64 -3.40
C THR A 339 7.56 10.29 -3.06
N ALA A 340 6.92 10.96 -4.02
CA ALA A 340 5.58 11.52 -3.83
C ALA A 340 4.53 10.42 -3.60
N ALA A 341 4.59 9.30 -4.33
CA ALA A 341 3.70 8.15 -4.12
C ALA A 341 3.84 7.57 -2.70
N ALA A 342 5.08 7.42 -2.22
CA ALA A 342 5.35 6.97 -0.86
C ALA A 342 4.79 7.96 0.19
N TRP A 343 4.97 9.27 -0.01
CA TRP A 343 4.36 10.28 0.87
C TRP A 343 2.84 10.25 0.85
N HIS A 344 2.20 10.14 -0.33
CA HIS A 344 0.74 10.01 -0.41
C HIS A 344 0.22 8.78 0.34
N SER A 345 0.97 7.68 0.32
CA SER A 345 0.64 6.48 1.07
C SER A 345 0.73 6.69 2.59
N LEU A 346 1.80 7.34 3.07
CA LEU A 346 1.94 7.70 4.49
C LEU A 346 0.86 8.70 4.93
N ILE A 347 0.52 9.68 4.10
CA ILE A 347 -0.57 10.63 4.33
C ILE A 347 -1.92 9.90 4.45
N ALA A 348 -2.11 8.83 3.68
CA ALA A 348 -3.32 8.01 3.76
C ALA A 348 -3.37 7.10 5.00
N GLY A 349 -2.27 6.94 5.73
CA GLY A 349 -2.23 6.16 6.98
C GLY A 349 -1.30 4.97 6.97
N ALA A 350 -0.55 4.72 5.91
CA ALA A 350 0.40 3.62 5.87
C ALA A 350 1.41 3.68 7.03
N ARG A 351 1.74 2.53 7.61
CA ARG A 351 2.77 2.36 8.65
C ARG A 351 4.12 1.92 8.10
N GLY A 352 4.26 1.85 6.80
CA GLY A 352 5.51 1.49 6.15
C GLY A 352 5.42 1.59 4.64
N ILE A 353 6.59 1.54 4.03
CA ILE A 353 6.79 1.50 2.59
C ILE A 353 7.55 0.23 2.26
N LEU A 354 7.03 -0.51 1.31
CA LEU A 354 7.67 -1.65 0.70
C LEU A 354 8.11 -1.22 -0.70
N TRP A 355 9.42 -1.18 -0.91
CA TRP A 355 10.00 -0.86 -2.19
C TRP A 355 9.96 -2.08 -3.11
N PHE A 356 9.11 -2.01 -4.15
CA PHE A 356 9.09 -3.04 -5.17
C PHE A 356 10.33 -2.93 -6.05
N GLN A 357 11.00 -4.06 -6.23
CA GLN A 357 12.31 -4.14 -6.85
C GLN A 357 12.41 -3.41 -8.20
N HIS A 358 13.50 -2.69 -8.35
CA HIS A 358 13.87 -1.91 -9.54
C HIS A 358 14.06 -2.76 -10.79
N ASN A 359 14.23 -4.04 -10.65
CA ASN A 359 14.70 -5.00 -11.65
C ASN A 359 13.80 -6.22 -11.80
N PHE A 360 12.57 -6.14 -11.37
CA PHE A 360 11.61 -7.22 -11.48
C PHE A 360 11.09 -7.34 -12.90
N GLY A 361 11.60 -8.33 -13.64
CA GLY A 361 11.18 -8.66 -14.99
C GLY A 361 12.17 -8.24 -16.10
N GLY A 362 12.07 -8.93 -17.23
CA GLY A 362 12.90 -8.68 -18.41
C GLY A 362 14.38 -8.99 -18.22
N PRO A 363 15.25 -8.42 -19.07
CA PRO A 363 16.68 -8.70 -19.05
C PRO A 363 17.42 -8.15 -17.82
N CYS A 364 16.75 -7.41 -16.99
CA CYS A 364 17.30 -6.74 -15.81
C CYS A 364 16.92 -7.41 -14.50
N PHE A 365 16.34 -8.57 -14.55
CA PHE A 365 15.91 -9.31 -13.38
C PHE A 365 17.13 -9.67 -12.49
N ASP A 366 17.12 -9.15 -11.28
CA ASP A 366 18.16 -9.35 -10.27
C ASP A 366 17.52 -9.25 -8.89
N PHE A 367 18.05 -9.91 -7.90
CA PHE A 367 17.60 -9.86 -6.50
C PHE A 367 18.58 -9.11 -5.60
N ARG A 368 19.51 -8.37 -6.16
CA ARG A 368 20.48 -7.60 -5.40
C ARG A 368 19.91 -6.28 -4.92
N SER A 369 20.61 -5.71 -3.95
CA SER A 369 20.36 -4.35 -3.50
C SER A 369 20.33 -3.34 -4.66
N ILE A 370 19.43 -2.35 -4.57
CA ILE A 370 19.35 -1.27 -5.56
C ILE A 370 20.69 -0.50 -5.70
N ILE A 371 21.50 -0.42 -4.62
CA ILE A 371 22.84 0.18 -4.67
C ILE A 371 23.79 -0.69 -5.47
N ASP A 372 23.79 -2.00 -5.27
CA ASP A 372 24.63 -2.91 -6.03
C ASP A 372 24.29 -2.86 -7.51
N GLY A 373 23.01 -2.89 -7.84
CA GLY A 373 22.53 -2.66 -9.18
C GLY A 373 23.00 -1.33 -9.78
N SER A 374 23.00 -0.26 -9.00
CA SER A 374 23.44 1.08 -9.44
C SER A 374 24.96 1.18 -9.64
N ASN A 375 25.74 0.38 -8.93
CA ASN A 375 27.20 0.35 -9.00
C ASN A 375 27.73 -0.60 -10.09
N SER A 376 26.90 -1.53 -10.54
CA SER A 376 27.30 -2.53 -11.51
C SER A 376 27.52 -1.89 -12.87
N ALA A 377 28.70 -2.08 -13.42
CA ALA A 377 29.03 -1.67 -14.81
C ALA A 377 28.25 -2.48 -15.84
N SER A 378 27.57 -3.53 -15.43
CA SER A 378 26.76 -4.39 -16.29
C SER A 378 25.38 -3.81 -16.43
N ASN A 379 25.05 -3.29 -17.57
CA ASN A 379 23.73 -3.14 -18.22
C ASN A 379 22.48 -2.73 -17.39
N MET A 380 22.52 -2.71 -16.06
CA MET A 380 21.36 -2.34 -15.22
C MET A 380 20.95 -0.87 -15.44
N TYR A 381 21.93 0.02 -15.71
CA TYR A 381 21.63 1.39 -16.15
C TYR A 381 20.84 1.45 -17.45
N ASN A 382 21.03 0.47 -18.34
CA ASN A 382 20.34 0.41 -19.63
C ASN A 382 18.94 -0.20 -19.53
N CYS A 383 18.57 -0.75 -18.38
CA CYS A 383 17.28 -1.36 -18.17
C CYS A 383 16.20 -0.33 -17.84
N GLN A 384 16.58 0.69 -17.11
CA GLN A 384 15.70 1.81 -16.82
C GLN A 384 15.78 2.82 -17.96
N GLN A 385 14.72 2.93 -18.74
CA GLN A 385 14.71 3.77 -19.93
C GLN A 385 13.82 5.02 -19.80
N THR A 386 13.66 5.56 -18.62
CA THR A 386 13.15 6.91 -18.50
C THR A 386 14.26 7.86 -18.98
N PRO A 387 14.08 8.62 -20.06
CA PRO A 387 15.11 9.51 -20.55
C PRO A 387 15.63 10.46 -19.48
N GLY A 388 16.94 10.45 -19.23
CA GLY A 388 17.58 11.32 -18.24
C GLY A 388 17.49 10.85 -16.78
N VAL A 389 16.95 9.66 -16.50
CA VAL A 389 16.92 9.07 -15.15
C VAL A 389 17.81 7.85 -15.12
N THR A 390 18.66 7.77 -14.11
CA THR A 390 19.53 6.61 -13.85
C THR A 390 19.06 5.87 -12.62
N LEU A 391 19.48 4.62 -12.46
CA LEU A 391 19.22 3.87 -11.23
C LEU A 391 19.86 4.57 -10.01
N HIS A 392 20.98 5.24 -10.21
CA HIS A 392 21.61 6.06 -9.17
C HIS A 392 20.69 7.19 -8.68
N ASP A 393 19.96 7.87 -9.58
CA ASP A 393 19.01 8.91 -9.18
C ASP A 393 17.88 8.33 -8.32
N MET A 394 17.44 7.10 -8.61
CA MET A 394 16.45 6.38 -7.78
C MET A 394 17.02 6.10 -6.39
N VAL A 395 18.27 5.59 -6.30
CA VAL A 395 18.96 5.34 -5.02
C VAL A 395 19.06 6.62 -4.20
N VAL A 396 19.45 7.73 -4.81
CA VAL A 396 19.57 9.04 -4.12
C VAL A 396 18.21 9.48 -3.57
N ALA A 397 17.16 9.39 -4.38
CA ALA A 397 15.82 9.80 -3.98
C ALA A 397 15.25 8.90 -2.86
N LEU A 398 15.36 7.58 -3.00
CA LEU A 398 14.94 6.60 -2.00
C LEU A 398 15.68 6.81 -0.67
N THR A 399 17.00 6.96 -0.73
CA THR A 399 17.83 7.21 0.46
C THR A 399 17.44 8.51 1.17
N ARG A 400 17.17 9.56 0.43
CA ARG A 400 16.72 10.84 0.98
C ARG A 400 15.35 10.69 1.65
N PHE A 401 14.41 10.05 0.98
CA PHE A 401 13.07 9.77 1.51
C PHE A 401 13.13 8.95 2.80
N ASN A 402 13.85 7.82 2.80
CA ASN A 402 13.96 6.94 3.95
C ASN A 402 14.58 7.67 5.17
N LYS A 403 15.61 8.50 4.95
CA LYS A 403 16.20 9.34 6.01
C LYS A 403 15.22 10.37 6.54
N GLU A 404 14.45 11.01 5.68
CA GLU A 404 13.43 11.97 6.08
C GLU A 404 12.33 11.30 6.90
N VAL A 405 11.80 10.17 6.45
CA VAL A 405 10.81 9.37 7.20
C VAL A 405 11.38 8.92 8.55
N THR A 406 12.61 8.42 8.58
CA THR A 406 13.27 8.03 9.83
C THR A 406 13.42 9.21 10.81
N SER A 407 13.73 10.40 10.31
CA SER A 407 13.83 11.61 11.16
C SER A 407 12.47 12.04 11.72
N LEU A 408 11.39 11.70 11.02
CA LEU A 408 9.99 11.98 11.39
C LEU A 408 9.30 10.79 12.06
N ASN A 409 10.02 9.71 12.36
CA ASN A 409 9.45 8.46 12.86
C ASN A 409 8.51 8.67 14.05
N THR A 410 8.92 9.41 15.07
CA THR A 410 8.10 9.73 16.26
C THR A 410 6.82 10.50 15.89
N VAL A 411 6.90 11.38 14.89
CA VAL A 411 5.75 12.16 14.42
C VAL A 411 4.78 11.27 13.63
N LEU A 412 5.31 10.43 12.75
CA LEU A 412 4.51 9.54 11.92
C LEU A 412 3.79 8.45 12.74
N LEU A 413 4.41 7.99 13.82
CA LEU A 413 3.81 7.04 14.76
C LEU A 413 2.89 7.71 15.81
N ALA A 414 2.87 9.03 15.88
CA ALA A 414 1.99 9.77 16.78
C ALA A 414 0.51 9.67 16.32
N PRO A 415 -0.45 9.94 17.21
CA PRO A 415 -1.87 9.95 16.86
C PRO A 415 -2.20 10.91 15.72
N PHE A 416 -3.15 10.53 14.89
CA PHE A 416 -3.79 11.44 13.94
C PHE A 416 -4.60 12.50 14.70
N ALA A 417 -4.44 13.76 14.33
CA ALA A 417 -5.21 14.87 14.85
C ALA A 417 -6.39 15.17 13.91
N ASN A 418 -7.43 14.34 14.03
CA ASN A 418 -8.63 14.47 13.18
C ASN A 418 -9.31 15.81 13.42
N HIS A 419 -9.76 16.45 12.34
CA HIS A 419 -10.42 17.75 12.34
C HIS A 419 -9.52 18.95 12.71
N TYR A 420 -8.19 18.71 12.88
CA TYR A 420 -7.28 19.83 13.13
C TYR A 420 -7.03 20.69 11.88
N VAL A 421 -6.98 20.07 10.72
CA VAL A 421 -6.71 20.76 9.45
C VAL A 421 -7.79 20.47 8.43
N THR A 422 -8.15 21.50 7.66
CA THR A 422 -8.85 21.37 6.38
C THR A 422 -8.09 22.17 5.33
N ALA A 423 -8.23 21.80 4.06
CA ALA A 423 -7.57 22.50 2.97
C ALA A 423 -8.54 22.80 1.83
N ASN A 424 -8.38 23.93 1.18
CA ASN A 424 -8.98 24.18 -0.12
C ASN A 424 -7.99 23.77 -1.21
N GLY A 425 -8.46 23.17 -2.27
CA GLY A 425 -7.62 22.71 -3.39
C GLY A 425 -7.46 21.20 -3.50
N ASP A 426 -6.82 20.78 -4.58
CA ASP A 426 -6.64 19.36 -4.88
C ASP A 426 -5.35 18.84 -4.20
N VAL A 427 -5.46 18.55 -2.91
CA VAL A 427 -4.38 17.99 -2.08
C VAL A 427 -4.90 16.86 -1.21
N SER A 428 -4.08 15.86 -0.98
CA SER A 428 -4.24 14.89 0.11
C SER A 428 -3.52 15.43 1.33
N TYR A 429 -4.09 15.27 2.52
CA TYR A 429 -3.45 15.75 3.75
C TYR A 429 -3.81 14.91 4.97
N MET A 430 -2.93 14.93 5.96
CA MET A 430 -3.16 14.43 7.31
C MET A 430 -2.60 15.40 8.34
N ALA A 431 -3.09 15.33 9.56
CA ALA A 431 -2.47 15.99 10.71
C ALA A 431 -2.08 14.96 11.78
N LYS A 432 -0.95 15.21 12.44
CA LYS A 432 -0.43 14.43 13.58
C LYS A 432 -0.22 15.35 14.76
N TYR A 433 -0.37 14.81 15.97
CA TYR A 433 -0.04 15.52 17.21
C TYR A 433 1.08 14.79 17.94
N SER A 434 2.23 15.41 18.03
CA SER A 434 3.42 14.81 18.61
C SER A 434 4.17 15.82 19.48
N ASN A 435 4.48 15.43 20.71
CA ASN A 435 5.29 16.24 21.66
C ASN A 435 4.79 17.69 21.83
N GLY A 436 3.46 17.88 21.88
CA GLY A 436 2.88 19.20 22.07
C GLY A 436 2.76 20.07 20.82
N ALA A 437 3.19 19.56 19.65
CA ALA A 437 3.11 20.28 18.37
C ALA A 437 2.22 19.51 17.37
N PHE A 438 1.58 20.26 16.49
CA PHE A 438 0.86 19.70 15.35
C PHE A 438 1.76 19.67 14.11
N TYR A 439 1.63 18.60 13.36
CA TYR A 439 2.30 18.43 12.06
C TYR A 439 1.23 18.19 11.00
N VAL A 440 1.31 18.92 9.91
CA VAL A 440 0.44 18.74 8.75
C VAL A 440 1.29 18.23 7.60
N PHE A 441 0.93 17.10 7.03
CA PHE A 441 1.54 16.53 5.84
C PHE A 441 0.56 16.73 4.70
N ALA A 442 1.04 17.25 3.57
CA ALA A 442 0.18 17.50 2.42
C ALA A 442 0.91 17.17 1.11
N GLY A 443 0.25 16.39 0.27
CA GLY A 443 0.70 16.01 -1.07
C GLY A 443 -0.22 16.56 -2.15
N SER A 444 0.35 16.96 -3.27
CA SER A 444 -0.36 17.57 -4.40
C SER A 444 -1.24 16.55 -5.13
N GLY A 445 -2.51 16.82 -5.28
CA GLY A 445 -3.48 15.93 -5.90
C GLY A 445 -4.25 15.06 -4.92
N GLN A 446 -5.22 14.37 -5.46
CA GLN A 446 -6.01 13.33 -4.79
C GLN A 446 -6.12 12.13 -5.72
N PRO A 447 -6.43 10.93 -5.22
CA PRO A 447 -6.66 9.78 -6.09
C PRO A 447 -7.65 10.12 -7.22
N GLY A 448 -7.20 9.90 -8.46
CA GLY A 448 -7.98 10.21 -9.66
C GLY A 448 -8.11 11.68 -10.04
N LYS A 449 -7.58 12.60 -9.25
CA LYS A 449 -7.68 14.05 -9.52
C LYS A 449 -6.28 14.66 -9.72
N PRO A 450 -5.86 14.87 -10.97
CA PRO A 450 -4.62 15.59 -11.25
C PRO A 450 -4.70 17.02 -10.71
N PRO A 451 -3.69 17.45 -9.95
CA PRO A 451 -3.67 18.80 -9.43
C PRO A 451 -3.40 19.81 -10.55
N ARG A 452 -3.75 21.05 -10.32
CA ARG A 452 -3.33 22.15 -11.19
C ARG A 452 -1.86 22.50 -10.86
N PRO A 453 -0.96 22.52 -11.85
CA PRO A 453 0.41 22.97 -11.62
C PRO A 453 0.45 24.38 -11.02
N GLY A 454 1.27 24.57 -9.98
CA GLY A 454 1.38 25.85 -9.29
C GLY A 454 0.14 26.25 -8.49
N GLN A 455 -0.69 25.28 -8.09
CA GLN A 455 -1.88 25.58 -7.29
C GLN A 455 -1.50 26.18 -5.94
N LYS A 456 -2.23 27.22 -5.55
CA LYS A 456 -2.20 27.75 -4.19
C LYS A 456 -3.25 27.05 -3.35
N VAL A 457 -2.84 26.55 -2.20
CA VAL A 457 -3.71 25.85 -1.25
C VAL A 457 -3.69 26.60 0.07
N THR A 458 -4.87 26.94 0.57
CA THR A 458 -5.02 27.51 1.90
C THR A 458 -5.44 26.39 2.86
N PHE A 459 -4.71 26.29 3.96
CA PHE A 459 -4.99 25.38 5.07
C PHE A 459 -5.63 26.15 6.20
N HIS A 460 -6.70 25.60 6.76
CA HIS A 460 -7.39 26.11 7.93
C HIS A 460 -7.05 25.23 9.12
N LEU A 461 -6.50 25.78 10.18
CA LEU A 461 -6.06 25.11 11.39
C LEU A 461 -7.05 25.39 12.53
N ALA A 462 -7.68 24.36 13.05
CA ALA A 462 -8.65 24.51 14.13
C ALA A 462 -7.99 25.07 15.40
N GLY A 463 -8.49 26.21 15.87
CA GLY A 463 -8.04 26.83 17.13
C GLY A 463 -6.59 27.34 17.13
N ALA A 464 -5.92 27.38 15.99
CA ALA A 464 -4.56 27.89 15.93
C ALA A 464 -4.56 29.43 16.08
N PRO A 465 -3.72 29.99 16.97
CA PRO A 465 -3.52 31.45 17.04
C PRO A 465 -2.72 31.95 15.85
N ASP A 466 -2.62 33.27 15.73
CA ASP A 466 -1.67 33.87 14.81
C ASP A 466 -0.24 33.45 15.24
N THR A 467 0.43 32.74 14.33
CA THR A 467 1.75 32.14 14.56
C THR A 467 2.50 31.94 13.24
N THR A 468 3.48 31.06 13.24
CA THR A 468 4.18 30.64 12.04
C THR A 468 4.14 29.11 11.93
N VAL A 469 4.14 28.58 10.71
CA VAL A 469 4.46 27.19 10.42
C VAL A 469 5.85 27.11 9.82
N THR A 470 6.65 26.18 10.29
CA THR A 470 7.91 25.81 9.68
C THR A 470 7.66 24.74 8.63
N VAL A 471 8.10 24.97 7.40
CA VAL A 471 8.06 23.93 6.36
C VAL A 471 9.30 23.06 6.56
N VAL A 472 9.06 21.84 7.01
CA VAL A 472 10.10 20.91 7.41
C VAL A 472 11.00 20.59 6.21
N ASN A 473 12.32 20.62 6.43
CA ASN A 473 13.36 20.36 5.42
C ASN A 473 13.41 21.34 4.22
N GLU A 474 12.63 22.44 4.24
CA GLU A 474 12.63 23.44 3.16
C GLU A 474 13.23 24.79 3.56
N HIS A 475 13.73 24.94 4.79
CA HIS A 475 14.34 26.17 5.31
C HIS A 475 13.48 27.43 5.11
N ARG A 476 12.16 27.31 5.18
CA ARG A 476 11.21 28.42 5.07
C ARG A 476 10.10 28.33 6.09
N THR A 477 9.49 29.45 6.37
CA THR A 477 8.32 29.57 7.25
C THR A 477 7.19 30.27 6.53
N LEU A 478 5.96 29.97 6.94
CA LEU A 478 4.74 30.63 6.48
C LEU A 478 4.02 31.24 7.68
N ARG A 479 3.36 32.37 7.45
CA ARG A 479 2.61 33.02 8.50
C ARG A 479 1.20 32.43 8.61
N VAL A 480 0.78 32.12 9.82
CA VAL A 480 -0.61 31.80 10.15
C VAL A 480 -1.30 33.07 10.59
N VAL A 481 -2.42 33.39 9.95
CA VAL A 481 -3.25 34.56 10.28
C VAL A 481 -4.70 34.09 10.37
N HIS A 482 -5.34 34.34 11.49
CA HIS A 482 -6.70 33.88 11.79
C HIS A 482 -6.89 32.36 11.58
N GLY A 483 -5.88 31.57 11.96
CA GLY A 483 -5.90 30.13 11.79
C GLY A 483 -5.64 29.63 10.36
N GLU A 484 -5.20 30.48 9.45
CA GLU A 484 -4.99 30.12 8.04
C GLU A 484 -3.55 30.40 7.60
N PHE A 485 -3.03 29.51 6.74
CA PHE A 485 -1.84 29.77 5.94
C PHE A 485 -2.00 29.26 4.52
N THR A 486 -1.25 29.82 3.58
CA THR A 486 -1.30 29.44 2.17
C THR A 486 0.06 29.02 1.68
N ASP A 487 0.11 27.93 0.91
CA ASP A 487 1.32 27.48 0.23
C ASP A 487 1.05 27.14 -1.24
N THR A 488 2.12 26.95 -2.02
CA THR A 488 2.05 26.66 -3.45
C THR A 488 2.61 25.27 -3.72
N PHE A 489 1.85 24.44 -4.40
CA PHE A 489 2.26 23.12 -4.88
C PHE A 489 2.62 23.23 -6.37
N ALA A 490 3.90 23.03 -6.68
CA ALA A 490 4.46 23.29 -8.01
C ALA A 490 3.88 22.35 -9.08
N ASP A 491 3.75 21.07 -8.75
CA ASP A 491 3.30 20.01 -9.65
C ASP A 491 2.67 18.84 -8.87
N ALA A 492 2.43 17.73 -9.54
CA ALA A 492 1.81 16.53 -8.95
C ALA A 492 2.73 15.77 -7.97
N ASN A 493 4.03 16.07 -7.96
CA ASN A 493 5.00 15.43 -7.07
C ASN A 493 5.30 16.27 -5.82
N ALA A 494 4.73 17.49 -5.73
CA ALA A 494 4.99 18.38 -4.61
C ALA A 494 4.38 17.83 -3.32
N VAL A 495 5.21 17.71 -2.30
CA VAL A 495 4.82 17.32 -0.94
C VAL A 495 5.45 18.30 0.04
N HIS A 496 4.67 18.79 0.98
CA HIS A 496 5.13 19.70 2.02
C HIS A 496 4.71 19.18 3.40
N ILE A 497 5.59 19.35 4.37
CA ILE A 497 5.37 18.97 5.75
C ILE A 497 5.48 20.24 6.60
N TYR A 498 4.46 20.52 7.39
CA TYR A 498 4.36 21.74 8.18
C TYR A 498 4.36 21.38 9.66
N GLN A 499 5.28 21.99 10.43
CA GLN A 499 5.23 22.00 11.87
C GLN A 499 4.60 23.31 12.32
N VAL A 500 3.49 23.19 13.05
CA VAL A 500 2.79 24.35 13.62
C VAL A 500 3.39 24.62 14.99
N GLY A 501 4.02 25.75 15.11
CA GLY A 501 4.70 26.21 16.32
C GLY A 501 3.86 27.07 17.24
#